data_caf12b7c8402ffb32e79c4914a5ab557
#
_entry.id   caf12b7c8402ffb32e79c4914a5ab557
#
_cell.length_a   1.000
_cell.length_b   1.000
_cell.length_c   1.000
_cell.angle_alpha   90.00
_cell.angle_beta   90.00
_cell.angle_gamma   90.00
#
_symmetry.space_group_name_H-M   'P 1'
#
loop_
_entity.id
_entity.type
_entity.pdbx_description
1 polymer ?
#
loop_
_entity_poly.entity_id
_entity_poly.type
_entity_poly.pdbx_seq_one_letter_code
_entity_poly.pdbx_strand_id
1 'polypeptide(L)'
;METKKKPYVIVRTYSAGVFAGTLESRDGQEVVLSTARRLWYWDGAASLSQLAMEGVKRPENCKFPCEVDRVELLQAIEILSVTDAAKKSITEVPVWKR
;
A
#
# COMPACT_ATOMS: atom_id res chain seq x y z
N MET A 1 -9.75 -6.64 27.25
CA MET A 1 -8.46 -6.56 26.56
C MET A 1 -8.64 -5.94 25.19
N GLU A 2 -7.86 -4.93 24.90
CA GLU A 2 -7.98 -4.28 23.61
C GLU A 2 -7.31 -5.09 22.51
N THR A 3 -8.00 -5.21 21.41
CA THR A 3 -7.43 -5.82 20.21
C THR A 3 -6.68 -4.72 19.45
N LYS A 4 -5.39 -4.90 19.27
CA LYS A 4 -4.61 -3.93 18.51
C LYS A 4 -5.04 -3.97 17.06
N LYS A 5 -5.35 -2.80 16.54
CA LYS A 5 -5.67 -2.67 15.13
C LYS A 5 -4.40 -2.84 14.32
N LYS A 6 -4.44 -3.72 13.33
CA LYS A 6 -3.29 -3.94 12.46
C LYS A 6 -3.07 -2.71 11.59
N PRO A 7 -1.83 -2.27 11.41
CA PRO A 7 -1.58 -1.04 10.68
C PRO A 7 -1.73 -1.23 9.18
N TYR A 8 -2.16 -0.16 8.51
CA TYR A 8 -2.14 -0.07 7.07
C TYR A 8 -0.80 0.53 6.68
N VAL A 9 -0.09 -0.12 5.75
CA VAL A 9 1.27 0.28 5.40
C VAL A 9 1.47 0.26 3.89
N ILE A 10 2.52 0.95 3.45
CA ILE A 10 3.04 0.81 2.10
C ILE A 10 4.34 0.05 2.21
N VAL A 11 4.50 -0.97 1.37
CA VAL A 11 5.70 -1.80 1.34
C VAL A 11 6.34 -1.68 -0.03
N ARG A 12 7.62 -1.32 -0.05
CA ARG A 12 8.41 -1.30 -1.27
C ARG A 12 9.28 -2.54 -1.27
N THR A 13 9.28 -3.26 -2.38
CA THR A 13 10.04 -4.50 -2.51
C THR A 13 11.21 -4.33 -3.46
N TYR A 14 12.15 -5.28 -3.42
CA TYR A 14 13.31 -5.24 -4.29
C TYR A 14 12.92 -5.36 -5.77
N SER A 15 12.02 -6.28 -6.10
CA SER A 15 11.69 -6.52 -7.51
C SER A 15 10.21 -6.71 -7.81
N ALA A 16 9.35 -6.80 -6.79
CA ALA A 16 7.93 -7.06 -7.02
C ALA A 16 7.08 -5.79 -7.11
N GLY A 17 7.68 -4.62 -6.86
CA GLY A 17 6.97 -3.34 -6.92
C GLY A 17 6.57 -2.84 -5.55
N VAL A 18 5.52 -2.01 -5.54
CA VAL A 18 5.06 -1.33 -4.33
C VAL A 18 3.62 -1.76 -4.04
N PHE A 19 3.33 -2.00 -2.76
CA PHE A 19 2.03 -2.46 -2.32
C PHE A 19 1.55 -1.64 -1.14
N ALA A 20 0.23 -1.48 -1.03
CA ALA A 20 -0.41 -0.90 0.15
C ALA A 20 -1.40 -1.91 0.68
N GLY A 21 -1.41 -2.12 1.99
CA GLY A 21 -2.31 -3.08 2.59
C GLY A 21 -2.17 -3.12 4.09
N THR A 22 -2.94 -4.00 4.71
CA THR A 22 -2.90 -4.20 6.15
C THR A 22 -1.77 -5.17 6.48
N LEU A 23 -0.88 -4.75 7.36
CA LEU A 23 0.27 -5.57 7.77
C LEU A 23 -0.21 -6.67 8.72
N GLU A 24 -0.15 -7.92 8.25
CA GLU A 24 -0.54 -9.07 9.04
C GLU A 24 0.63 -9.61 9.85
N SER A 25 1.79 -9.72 9.21
CA SER A 25 2.98 -10.24 9.88
C SER A 25 4.23 -9.83 9.12
N ARG A 26 5.34 -9.88 9.84
CA ARG A 26 6.63 -9.59 9.25
C ARG A 26 7.68 -10.48 9.90
N ASP A 27 8.55 -11.05 9.09
CA ASP A 27 9.69 -11.84 9.55
C ASP A 27 10.87 -11.50 8.64
N GLY A 28 11.76 -10.61 9.14
CA GLY A 28 12.85 -10.10 8.32
C GLY A 28 12.30 -9.35 7.12
N GLN A 29 12.63 -9.82 5.92
CA GLN A 29 12.14 -9.23 4.68
C GLN A 29 10.85 -9.86 4.18
N GLU A 30 10.34 -10.86 4.90
CA GLU A 30 9.11 -11.52 4.50
C GLU A 30 7.93 -10.85 5.20
N VAL A 31 7.02 -10.34 4.39
CA VAL A 31 5.89 -9.55 4.87
C VAL A 31 4.61 -10.11 4.30
N VAL A 32 3.60 -10.24 5.15
CA VAL A 32 2.27 -10.65 4.72
C VAL A 32 1.32 -9.48 4.84
N LEU A 33 0.66 -9.13 3.75
CA LEU A 33 -0.36 -8.09 3.74
C LEU A 33 -1.71 -8.71 3.39
N SER A 34 -2.77 -8.21 4.01
CA SER A 34 -4.14 -8.55 3.65
C SER A 34 -4.79 -7.34 3.02
N THR A 35 -5.83 -7.60 2.20
CA THR A 35 -6.53 -6.54 1.47
C THR A 35 -5.52 -5.61 0.80
N ALA A 36 -4.60 -6.23 0.06
CA ALA A 36 -3.43 -5.54 -0.48
C ALA A 36 -3.67 -5.09 -1.90
N ARG A 37 -3.16 -3.92 -2.20
CA ARG A 37 -3.34 -3.32 -3.51
C ARG A 37 -1.97 -2.93 -4.05
N ARG A 38 -1.66 -3.35 -5.27
CA ARG A 38 -0.41 -2.95 -5.93
C ARG A 38 -0.51 -1.50 -6.36
N LEU A 39 0.53 -0.73 -6.10
CA LEU A 39 0.60 0.67 -6.52
C LEU A 39 1.50 0.73 -7.75
N TRP A 40 0.90 0.49 -8.91
CA TRP A 40 1.66 0.40 -10.16
C TRP A 40 2.15 1.76 -10.63
N TYR A 41 1.28 2.76 -10.54
CA TYR A 41 1.60 4.12 -10.96
C TYR A 41 0.71 5.09 -10.20
N TRP A 42 1.27 6.20 -9.74
CA TRP A 42 0.48 7.21 -9.06
C TRP A 42 0.80 8.60 -9.59
N ASP A 43 -0.19 9.51 -9.48
CA ASP A 43 -0.09 10.89 -9.87
C ASP A 43 -0.64 11.74 -8.73
N GLY A 44 0.02 12.86 -8.46
CA GLY A 44 -0.41 13.76 -7.39
C GLY A 44 0.34 13.53 -6.08
N ALA A 45 1.44 12.78 -6.13
CA ALA A 45 2.37 12.69 -5.02
C ALA A 45 3.77 12.68 -5.61
N ALA A 46 4.65 13.50 -5.07
CA ALA A 46 6.00 13.64 -5.60
C ALA A 46 6.91 12.48 -5.21
N SER A 47 6.60 11.82 -4.10
CA SER A 47 7.44 10.75 -3.57
C SER A 47 6.57 9.72 -2.88
N LEU A 48 7.16 8.54 -2.62
CA LEU A 48 6.48 7.50 -1.86
C LEU A 48 6.18 7.98 -0.45
N SER A 49 7.05 8.78 0.13
CA SER A 49 6.82 9.36 1.45
C SER A 49 5.59 10.26 1.45
N GLN A 50 5.45 11.10 0.44
CA GLN A 50 4.27 11.95 0.34
C GLN A 50 3.01 11.12 0.15
N LEU A 51 3.09 10.07 -0.65
CA LEU A 51 1.96 9.16 -0.87
C LEU A 51 1.51 8.55 0.46
N ALA A 52 2.45 8.13 1.30
CA ALA A 52 2.14 7.52 2.60
C ALA A 52 1.51 8.52 3.57
N MET A 53 1.88 9.78 3.48
CA MET A 53 1.40 10.81 4.40
C MET A 53 0.12 11.50 3.92
N GLU A 54 -0.02 11.69 2.62
CA GLU A 54 -1.09 12.54 2.07
C GLU A 54 -1.96 11.87 1.03
N GLY A 55 -1.53 10.70 0.52
CA GLY A 55 -2.27 10.05 -0.56
C GLY A 55 -2.00 10.69 -1.92
N VAL A 56 -2.92 10.53 -2.85
CA VAL A 56 -2.77 11.03 -4.21
C VAL A 56 -3.80 12.12 -4.49
N LYS A 57 -3.39 13.14 -5.24
CA LYS A 57 -4.26 14.26 -5.58
C LYS A 57 -5.01 14.05 -6.89
N ARG A 58 -4.56 13.12 -7.71
CA ARG A 58 -5.18 12.82 -9.00
C ARG A 58 -5.48 11.34 -9.14
N PRO A 59 -6.46 10.86 -8.36
CA PRO A 59 -6.77 9.42 -8.36
C PRO A 59 -7.16 8.89 -9.74
N GLU A 60 -7.74 9.74 -10.57
CA GLU A 60 -8.16 9.33 -11.92
C GLU A 60 -6.97 8.97 -12.81
N ASN A 61 -5.78 9.43 -12.49
CA ASN A 61 -4.58 9.16 -13.27
C ASN A 61 -3.73 8.04 -12.68
N CYS A 62 -4.14 7.47 -11.55
CA CYS A 62 -3.38 6.42 -10.90
C CYS A 62 -3.72 5.06 -11.50
N LYS A 63 -2.74 4.14 -11.46
CA LYS A 63 -2.94 2.77 -11.93
C LYS A 63 -2.76 1.83 -10.76
N PHE A 64 -3.83 1.67 -10.00
CA PHE A 64 -3.86 0.77 -8.85
C PHE A 64 -4.78 -0.40 -9.21
N PRO A 65 -4.23 -1.59 -9.44
CA PRO A 65 -5.05 -2.77 -9.75
C PRO A 65 -5.99 -3.14 -8.61
N CYS A 66 -6.77 -4.18 -8.79
CA CYS A 66 -7.70 -4.63 -7.77
C CYS A 66 -6.96 -5.10 -6.52
N GLU A 67 -7.65 -5.06 -5.40
CA GLU A 67 -7.13 -5.62 -4.16
C GLU A 67 -7.07 -7.13 -4.23
N VAL A 68 -6.07 -7.71 -3.59
CA VAL A 68 -6.02 -9.14 -3.37
C VAL A 68 -6.20 -9.41 -1.88
N ASP A 69 -6.78 -10.56 -1.56
CA ASP A 69 -7.06 -10.88 -0.16
C ASP A 69 -5.80 -10.98 0.68
N ARG A 70 -4.75 -11.54 0.09
CA ARG A 70 -3.51 -11.76 0.82
C ARG A 70 -2.36 -11.84 -0.17
N VAL A 71 -1.25 -11.20 0.19
CA VAL A 71 -0.02 -11.29 -0.59
C VAL A 71 1.15 -11.50 0.36
N GLU A 72 2.09 -12.35 -0.04
CA GLU A 72 3.34 -12.55 0.68
C GLU A 72 4.45 -11.91 -0.13
N LEU A 73 5.14 -10.99 0.49
CA LEU A 73 6.25 -10.27 -0.14
C LEU A 73 7.54 -10.81 0.47
N LEU A 74 8.41 -11.31 -0.38
CA LEU A 74 9.59 -12.06 0.08
C LEU A 74 10.83 -11.20 0.19
N GLN A 75 10.82 -10.01 -0.39
CA GLN A 75 11.99 -9.13 -0.42
C GLN A 75 11.58 -7.69 -0.13
N ALA A 76 10.88 -7.49 0.97
CA ALA A 76 10.51 -6.14 1.40
C ALA A 76 11.75 -5.39 1.83
N ILE A 77 11.94 -4.18 1.31
CA ILE A 77 13.09 -3.36 1.65
C ILE A 77 12.70 -2.08 2.38
N GLU A 78 11.42 -1.76 2.42
CA GLU A 78 10.95 -0.57 3.11
C GLU A 78 9.48 -0.74 3.45
N ILE A 79 9.11 -0.38 4.68
CA ILE A 79 7.72 -0.38 5.13
C ILE A 79 7.42 1.03 5.65
N LEU A 80 6.44 1.70 5.04
CA LEU A 80 6.06 3.06 5.46
C LEU A 80 4.72 3.01 6.16
N SER A 81 4.63 3.70 7.30
CA SER A 81 3.35 3.91 7.97
C SER A 81 2.49 4.84 7.14
N VAL A 82 1.21 4.56 7.05
CA VAL A 82 0.27 5.32 6.23
C VAL A 82 -0.72 6.01 7.14
N THR A 83 -0.95 7.31 6.91
CA THR A 83 -1.93 8.06 7.68
C THR A 83 -3.34 7.63 7.31
N ASP A 84 -4.31 7.93 8.19
CA ASP A 84 -5.70 7.62 7.90
C ASP A 84 -6.18 8.34 6.64
N ALA A 85 -5.77 9.59 6.46
CA ALA A 85 -6.11 10.35 5.26
C ALA A 85 -5.54 9.72 4.00
N ALA A 86 -4.29 9.28 4.05
CA ALA A 86 -3.65 8.64 2.90
C ALA A 86 -4.28 7.27 2.62
N LYS A 87 -4.61 6.50 3.65
CA LYS A 87 -5.30 5.23 3.48
C LYS A 87 -6.62 5.42 2.75
N LYS A 88 -7.40 6.40 3.18
CA LYS A 88 -8.67 6.69 2.52
C LYS A 88 -8.46 7.06 1.06
N SER A 89 -7.47 7.90 0.79
CA SER A 89 -7.15 8.31 -0.58
C SER A 89 -6.78 7.11 -1.45
N ILE A 90 -5.89 6.25 -0.96
CA ILE A 90 -5.41 5.09 -1.70
C ILE A 90 -6.55 4.10 -1.96
N THR A 91 -7.37 3.82 -0.94
CA THR A 91 -8.42 2.81 -1.07
C THR A 91 -9.55 3.29 -1.98
N GLU A 92 -9.72 4.60 -2.14
CA GLU A 92 -10.76 5.17 -3.00
C GLU A 92 -10.35 5.35 -4.45
N VAL A 93 -9.08 5.11 -4.79
CA VAL A 93 -8.64 5.19 -6.18
C VAL A 93 -9.39 4.13 -6.99
N PRO A 94 -10.01 4.50 -8.13
CA PRO A 94 -10.71 3.52 -8.97
C PRO A 94 -9.79 2.39 -9.39
N VAL A 95 -10.36 1.19 -9.51
CA VAL A 95 -9.58 0.02 -9.94
C VAL A 95 -9.14 0.19 -11.38
N TRP A 96 -7.82 0.10 -11.59
CA TRP A 96 -7.26 0.13 -12.94
C TRP A 96 -7.31 -1.28 -13.51
N LYS A 97 -7.99 -1.43 -14.64
CA LYS A 97 -8.13 -2.72 -15.30
C LYS A 97 -8.36 -2.49 -16.79
N ARG A 98 -8.16 -3.54 -17.51
CA ARG A 98 -8.42 -3.53 -18.95
C ARG A 98 -9.74 -4.18 -19.26
#